data_d0b3650a832c8f553e63a5453d01cbbf
#
_entry.id   d0b3650a832c8f553e63a5453d01cbbf
#
_cell.length_a   1.000
_cell.length_b   1.000
_cell.length_c   1.000
_cell.angle_alpha   90.00
_cell.angle_beta   90.00
_cell.angle_gamma   90.00
#
_symmetry.space_group_name_H-M   'P 1'
#
loop_
_entity.id
_entity.type
_entity.pdbx_description
1 polymer ?
#
loop_
_entity_poly.entity_id
_entity_poly.type
_entity_poly.pdbx_seq_one_letter_code
_entity_poly.pdbx_strand_id
1 'polypeptide(L)'
;MIRFRAQDWAITGLAVTTALLLIAPIWRAMLRVGIDAKEGWHAALTAGWMSGKSLYPAFDSLSANNYPPLSFYAAGWLGRWLGDYLFAGRLLALLGFFTSAVAVAAVVKRLTGRTHSALMSGFVLLGYNAAVYPHYVGLDDPQWLGHGIMLLGLLAFLASEQRGWLFFLSAGLMLAAGFVKHILVPIPLAATAWLVLYRRKALALWLAICITLLVSTFALCVIVYGSDFFEGVFRDPRAWSLRLAYFGSHYWFKTAVPLLLLGVLLLPSAWRCAEGRLVIFYAAFSAALAICFFGFAGVYMNAIFDLEIALCLIIGIGIGKLDGRDSRSVQGQEHSDTVTGPNSAAWWGLLLVLTLSLHLPRLLLDIRELWKYGRVREAESAEEIAFLAKQPGPVACENLTLCYWAGKGFEIDFFLLGQKLSKGLIDPRTVIQQVRSHYYAAIQTNEIDGKSVNLPLNINREITDNYETVRTTMGAVLVPRRQ
;
A
#
# COMPACT_ATOMS: atom_id res chain seq x y z
N MET A 1 25.39 4.23 -37.16
CA MET A 1 25.60 3.56 -35.86
C MET A 1 25.04 4.43 -34.75
N ILE A 2 24.00 3.96 -34.04
CA ILE A 2 23.46 4.65 -32.88
C ILE A 2 24.50 4.51 -31.76
N ARG A 3 25.18 5.59 -31.40
CA ARG A 3 26.08 5.60 -30.23
C ARG A 3 25.25 5.69 -28.98
N PHE A 4 25.06 4.60 -28.23
CA PHE A 4 24.48 4.61 -26.90
C PHE A 4 25.37 5.41 -25.95
N ARG A 5 24.77 6.34 -25.22
CA ARG A 5 25.46 7.09 -24.17
C ARG A 5 25.50 6.23 -22.88
N ALA A 6 26.44 6.49 -21.98
CA ALA A 6 26.53 5.77 -20.70
C ALA A 6 25.21 5.80 -19.88
N GLN A 7 24.44 6.88 -20.01
CA GLN A 7 23.12 7.02 -19.38
C GLN A 7 22.08 6.02 -19.93
N ASP A 8 22.12 5.72 -21.22
CA ASP A 8 21.20 4.78 -21.86
C ASP A 8 21.45 3.36 -21.34
N TRP A 9 22.72 2.99 -21.13
CA TRP A 9 23.10 1.72 -20.53
C TRP A 9 22.66 1.61 -19.06
N ALA A 10 22.78 2.69 -18.29
CA ALA A 10 22.31 2.72 -16.92
C ALA A 10 20.78 2.54 -16.82
N ILE A 11 20.02 3.21 -17.70
CA ILE A 11 18.56 3.05 -17.75
C ILE A 11 18.17 1.64 -18.19
N THR A 12 18.83 1.10 -19.21
CA THR A 12 18.60 -0.28 -19.66
C THR A 12 18.88 -1.27 -18.52
N GLY A 13 19.98 -1.10 -17.80
CA GLY A 13 20.31 -1.90 -16.63
C GLY A 13 19.25 -1.81 -15.54
N LEU A 14 18.77 -0.60 -15.21
CA LEU A 14 17.67 -0.41 -14.26
C LEU A 14 16.38 -1.06 -14.72
N ALA A 15 16.02 -0.89 -16.00
CA ALA A 15 14.81 -1.47 -16.55
C ALA A 15 14.84 -3.01 -16.50
N VAL A 16 15.96 -3.61 -16.91
CA VAL A 16 16.15 -5.07 -16.87
C VAL A 16 16.12 -5.59 -15.44
N THR A 17 16.89 -4.98 -14.52
CA THR A 17 16.91 -5.38 -13.11
C THR A 17 15.54 -5.26 -12.49
N THR A 18 14.82 -4.15 -12.73
CA THR A 18 13.46 -3.94 -12.24
C THR A 18 12.49 -4.98 -12.80
N ALA A 19 12.56 -5.26 -14.11
CA ALA A 19 11.72 -6.28 -14.74
C ALA A 19 11.94 -7.67 -14.13
N LEU A 20 13.20 -8.03 -13.89
CA LEU A 20 13.54 -9.30 -13.22
C LEU A 20 12.96 -9.36 -11.80
N LEU A 21 13.13 -8.31 -11.00
CA LEU A 21 12.61 -8.25 -9.63
C LEU A 21 11.08 -8.31 -9.57
N LEU A 22 10.37 -7.86 -10.61
CA LEU A 22 8.91 -7.89 -10.69
C LEU A 22 8.32 -9.26 -11.05
N ILE A 23 9.11 -10.19 -11.60
CA ILE A 23 8.61 -11.49 -12.07
C ILE A 23 7.91 -12.24 -10.93
N ALA A 24 8.59 -12.42 -9.80
CA ALA A 24 8.07 -13.20 -8.68
C ALA A 24 6.82 -12.59 -8.03
N PRO A 25 6.79 -11.28 -7.67
CA PRO A 25 5.59 -10.67 -7.09
C PRO A 25 4.39 -10.69 -8.03
N ILE A 26 4.57 -10.39 -9.32
CA ILE A 26 3.48 -10.40 -10.30
C ILE A 26 2.95 -11.81 -10.48
N TRP A 27 3.82 -12.82 -10.63
CA TRP A 27 3.38 -14.22 -10.74
C TRP A 27 2.56 -14.62 -9.51
N ARG A 28 3.06 -14.33 -8.31
CA ARG A 28 2.33 -14.64 -7.07
C ARG A 28 0.95 -13.98 -7.02
N ALA A 29 0.81 -12.75 -7.49
CA ALA A 29 -0.48 -12.07 -7.55
C ALA A 29 -1.51 -12.77 -8.45
N MET A 30 -1.07 -13.65 -9.36
CA MET A 30 -1.95 -14.41 -10.24
C MET A 30 -2.39 -15.77 -9.65
N LEU A 31 -1.77 -16.22 -8.55
CA LEU A 31 -2.11 -17.50 -7.91
C LEU A 31 -3.37 -17.36 -7.04
N ARG A 32 -4.16 -18.43 -6.97
CA ARG A 32 -5.33 -18.52 -6.06
C ARG A 32 -4.88 -18.95 -4.65
N VAL A 33 -3.93 -18.20 -4.11
CA VAL A 33 -3.37 -18.35 -2.76
C VAL A 33 -3.33 -16.99 -2.10
N GLY A 34 -3.68 -16.89 -0.83
CA GLY A 34 -3.56 -15.65 -0.06
C GLY A 34 -2.10 -15.20 0.02
N ILE A 35 -1.83 -13.96 -0.36
CA ILE A 35 -0.50 -13.34 -0.22
C ILE A 35 -0.27 -12.94 1.23
N ASP A 36 -1.31 -12.38 1.85
CA ASP A 36 -1.36 -11.98 3.24
C ASP A 36 -2.74 -12.31 3.80
N ALA A 37 -2.84 -12.68 5.08
CA ALA A 37 -4.11 -13.01 5.71
C ALA A 37 -5.13 -11.85 5.68
N LYS A 38 -4.67 -10.61 5.50
CA LYS A 38 -5.49 -9.40 5.48
C LYS A 38 -6.17 -9.12 4.14
N GLU A 39 -5.68 -9.64 3.01
CA GLU A 39 -6.26 -9.31 1.71
C GLU A 39 -7.70 -9.85 1.57
N GLY A 40 -8.00 -10.98 2.22
CA GLY A 40 -9.33 -11.52 2.27
C GLY A 40 -10.36 -10.62 2.97
N TRP A 41 -9.92 -9.73 3.86
CA TRP A 41 -10.75 -8.75 4.54
C TRP A 41 -11.39 -7.76 3.54
N HIS A 42 -10.57 -7.17 2.65
CA HIS A 42 -11.05 -6.23 1.64
C HIS A 42 -11.98 -6.92 0.64
N ALA A 43 -11.61 -8.11 0.15
CA ALA A 43 -12.43 -8.89 -0.77
C ALA A 43 -13.75 -9.35 -0.14
N ALA A 44 -13.75 -9.81 1.12
CA ALA A 44 -14.95 -10.27 1.81
C ALA A 44 -15.95 -9.13 2.08
N LEU A 45 -15.47 -7.95 2.50
CA LEU A 45 -16.31 -6.75 2.65
C LEU A 45 -16.87 -6.30 1.30
N THR A 46 -16.03 -6.30 0.24
CA THR A 46 -16.47 -5.97 -1.12
C THR A 46 -17.58 -6.92 -1.58
N ALA A 47 -17.39 -8.24 -1.41
CA ALA A 47 -18.40 -9.24 -1.76
C ALA A 47 -19.69 -9.07 -0.96
N GLY A 48 -19.58 -8.81 0.34
CA GLY A 48 -20.72 -8.52 1.20
C GLY A 48 -21.51 -7.32 0.72
N TRP A 49 -20.84 -6.19 0.44
CA TRP A 49 -21.48 -5.00 -0.09
C TRP A 49 -22.14 -5.25 -1.46
N MET A 50 -21.45 -5.93 -2.37
CA MET A 50 -21.99 -6.27 -3.69
C MET A 50 -23.21 -7.21 -3.63
N SER A 51 -23.37 -7.96 -2.52
CA SER A 51 -24.55 -8.80 -2.23
C SER A 51 -25.64 -8.06 -1.44
N GLY A 52 -25.51 -6.75 -1.20
CA GLY A 52 -26.50 -5.92 -0.53
C GLY A 52 -26.32 -5.80 1.00
N LYS A 53 -25.23 -6.33 1.59
CA LYS A 53 -24.89 -6.10 3.00
C LYS A 53 -24.36 -4.68 3.20
N SER A 54 -24.45 -4.15 4.43
CA SER A 54 -23.81 -2.88 4.76
C SER A 54 -22.30 -2.98 4.60
N LEU A 55 -21.69 -1.95 3.99
CA LEU A 55 -20.23 -1.83 3.90
C LEU A 55 -19.58 -1.54 5.25
N TYR A 56 -20.33 -0.89 6.14
CA TYR A 56 -19.89 -0.58 7.50
C TYR A 56 -20.74 -1.38 8.48
N PRO A 57 -20.20 -2.50 9.02
CA PRO A 57 -20.85 -3.24 10.10
C PRO A 57 -21.01 -2.36 11.34
N ALA A 58 -22.03 -2.63 12.15
CA ALA A 58 -22.23 -1.93 13.41
C ALA A 58 -20.98 -2.03 14.31
N PHE A 59 -20.69 -0.97 15.07
CA PHE A 59 -19.45 -0.86 15.84
C PHE A 59 -19.25 -1.99 16.87
N ASP A 60 -20.34 -2.51 17.41
CA ASP A 60 -20.39 -3.64 18.37
C ASP A 60 -20.37 -5.03 17.70
N SER A 61 -20.35 -5.11 16.37
CA SER A 61 -20.25 -6.38 15.65
C SER A 61 -18.85 -7.00 15.77
N LEU A 62 -18.71 -8.28 15.43
CA LEU A 62 -17.44 -9.02 15.46
C LEU A 62 -16.57 -8.73 14.24
N SER A 63 -17.10 -8.06 13.23
CA SER A 63 -16.39 -7.57 12.05
C SER A 63 -16.28 -6.04 12.12
N ALA A 64 -15.43 -5.46 11.26
CA ALA A 64 -15.29 -4.01 11.16
C ALA A 64 -14.77 -3.60 9.79
N ASN A 65 -15.07 -2.35 9.39
CA ASN A 65 -14.48 -1.69 8.25
C ASN A 65 -13.94 -0.32 8.70
N ASN A 66 -12.62 -0.15 8.59
CA ASN A 66 -11.94 1.10 8.92
C ASN A 66 -11.37 1.83 7.69
N TYR A 67 -11.73 1.40 6.48
CA TYR A 67 -11.34 2.08 5.25
C TYR A 67 -12.50 2.89 4.66
N PRO A 68 -12.20 4.02 4.00
CA PRO A 68 -13.19 4.76 3.22
C PRO A 68 -13.72 3.95 2.04
N PRO A 69 -14.89 4.33 1.44
CA PRO A 69 -15.65 3.44 0.57
C PRO A 69 -15.07 3.25 -0.83
N LEU A 70 -14.25 4.18 -1.35
CA LEU A 70 -13.95 4.24 -2.79
C LEU A 70 -13.19 3.02 -3.31
N SER A 71 -12.31 2.40 -2.48
CA SER A 71 -11.61 1.17 -2.87
C SER A 71 -12.56 -0.01 -3.06
N PHE A 72 -13.57 -0.13 -2.20
CA PHE A 72 -14.58 -1.20 -2.29
C PHE A 72 -15.46 -1.03 -3.53
N TYR A 73 -15.82 0.21 -3.90
CA TYR A 73 -16.51 0.48 -5.15
C TYR A 73 -15.68 0.08 -6.36
N ALA A 74 -14.42 0.49 -6.40
CA ALA A 74 -13.52 0.15 -7.50
C ALA A 74 -13.34 -1.36 -7.64
N ALA A 75 -13.03 -2.07 -6.54
CA ALA A 75 -12.86 -3.51 -6.52
C ALA A 75 -14.19 -4.25 -6.79
N GLY A 76 -15.30 -3.74 -6.27
CA GLY A 76 -16.63 -4.32 -6.47
C GLY A 76 -17.07 -4.32 -7.93
N TRP A 77 -17.00 -3.17 -8.60
CA TRP A 77 -17.38 -3.07 -10.01
C TRP A 77 -16.44 -3.87 -10.92
N LEU A 78 -15.13 -3.79 -10.70
CA LEU A 78 -14.17 -4.56 -11.48
C LEU A 78 -14.33 -6.06 -11.22
N GLY A 79 -14.49 -6.46 -9.95
CA GLY A 79 -14.64 -7.86 -9.54
C GLY A 79 -15.94 -8.49 -10.04
N ARG A 80 -17.02 -7.70 -10.14
CA ARG A 80 -18.27 -8.17 -10.77
C ARG A 80 -18.05 -8.56 -12.24
N TRP A 81 -17.18 -7.82 -12.93
CA TRP A 81 -16.83 -8.12 -14.33
C TRP A 81 -15.86 -9.30 -14.45
N LEU A 82 -14.88 -9.41 -13.53
CA LEU A 82 -13.88 -10.47 -13.52
C LEU A 82 -14.37 -11.78 -12.88
N GLY A 83 -15.46 -11.76 -12.10
CA GLY A 83 -15.95 -12.88 -11.32
C GLY A 83 -15.22 -13.14 -10.01
N ASP A 84 -14.25 -12.27 -9.61
CA ASP A 84 -13.49 -12.39 -8.36
C ASP A 84 -13.06 -11.02 -7.84
N TYR A 85 -13.51 -10.65 -6.62
CA TYR A 85 -13.23 -9.34 -6.03
C TYR A 85 -11.79 -9.23 -5.51
N LEU A 86 -11.20 -10.35 -5.07
CA LEU A 86 -9.82 -10.37 -4.61
C LEU A 86 -8.83 -10.15 -5.76
N PHE A 87 -9.04 -10.84 -6.88
CA PHE A 87 -8.25 -10.59 -8.09
C PHE A 87 -8.45 -9.17 -8.63
N ALA A 88 -9.66 -8.63 -8.54
CA ALA A 88 -9.91 -7.24 -8.89
C ALA A 88 -9.08 -6.27 -8.03
N GLY A 89 -9.04 -6.47 -6.71
CA GLY A 89 -8.22 -5.69 -5.80
C GLY A 89 -6.72 -5.81 -6.12
N ARG A 90 -6.22 -7.01 -6.41
CA ARG A 90 -4.83 -7.24 -6.83
C ARG A 90 -4.49 -6.50 -8.13
N LEU A 91 -5.39 -6.55 -9.13
CA LEU A 91 -5.21 -5.84 -10.39
C LEU A 91 -5.20 -4.32 -10.19
N LEU A 92 -6.11 -3.79 -9.37
CA LEU A 92 -6.13 -2.37 -9.02
C LEU A 92 -4.86 -1.92 -8.28
N ALA A 93 -4.32 -2.77 -7.39
CA ALA A 93 -3.06 -2.51 -6.71
C ALA A 93 -1.89 -2.47 -7.71
N LEU A 94 -1.80 -3.42 -8.65
CA LEU A 94 -0.79 -3.41 -9.71
C LEU A 94 -0.92 -2.18 -10.60
N LEU A 95 -2.15 -1.85 -11.04
CA LEU A 95 -2.40 -0.65 -11.84
C LEU A 95 -1.96 0.62 -11.10
N GLY A 96 -2.32 0.75 -9.83
CA GLY A 96 -1.90 1.87 -8.98
C GLY A 96 -0.38 1.94 -8.79
N PHE A 97 0.28 0.81 -8.63
CA PHE A 97 1.72 0.70 -8.50
C PHE A 97 2.47 1.20 -9.75
N PHE A 98 2.08 0.73 -10.92
CA PHE A 98 2.67 1.21 -12.19
C PHE A 98 2.30 2.68 -12.47
N THR A 99 1.06 3.09 -12.17
CA THR A 99 0.65 4.50 -12.29
C THR A 99 1.49 5.39 -11.39
N SER A 100 1.82 4.95 -10.17
CA SER A 100 2.69 5.69 -9.25
C SER A 100 4.08 5.90 -9.84
N ALA A 101 4.68 4.88 -10.45
CA ALA A 101 6.00 5.00 -11.07
C ALA A 101 5.99 5.93 -12.29
N VAL A 102 4.97 5.85 -13.14
CA VAL A 102 4.78 6.75 -14.28
C VAL A 102 4.57 8.19 -13.79
N ALA A 103 3.77 8.40 -12.76
CA ALA A 103 3.52 9.73 -12.19
C ALA A 103 4.80 10.31 -11.56
N VAL A 104 5.58 9.52 -10.81
CA VAL A 104 6.89 9.91 -10.29
C VAL A 104 7.82 10.35 -11.43
N ALA A 105 7.94 9.54 -12.48
CA ALA A 105 8.73 9.91 -13.66
C ALA A 105 8.22 11.20 -14.32
N ALA A 106 6.91 11.36 -14.46
CA ALA A 106 6.30 12.56 -15.04
C ALA A 106 6.58 13.82 -14.20
N VAL A 107 6.49 13.73 -12.87
CA VAL A 107 6.85 14.84 -11.96
C VAL A 107 8.31 15.22 -12.12
N VAL A 108 9.23 14.23 -12.09
CA VAL A 108 10.67 14.49 -12.28
C VAL A 108 10.96 15.10 -13.64
N LYS A 109 10.34 14.57 -14.73
CA LYS A 109 10.48 15.13 -16.08
C LYS A 109 10.02 16.58 -16.14
N ARG A 110 8.86 16.88 -15.51
CA ARG A 110 8.33 18.24 -15.47
C ARG A 110 9.28 19.21 -14.75
N LEU A 111 9.86 18.80 -13.61
CA LEU A 111 10.69 19.68 -12.77
C LEU A 111 12.13 19.84 -13.26
N THR A 112 12.64 18.87 -14.03
CA THR A 112 14.03 18.86 -14.47
C THR A 112 14.21 19.03 -15.99
N GLY A 113 13.18 18.73 -16.78
CA GLY A 113 13.26 18.62 -18.23
C GLY A 113 14.02 17.37 -18.73
N ARG A 114 14.56 16.52 -17.83
CA ARG A 114 15.45 15.41 -18.16
C ARG A 114 14.72 14.08 -18.17
N THR A 115 14.73 13.39 -19.32
CA THR A 115 14.04 12.10 -19.49
C THR A 115 14.77 10.98 -18.74
N HIS A 116 16.12 10.99 -18.75
CA HIS A 116 16.93 9.95 -18.11
C HIS A 116 16.68 9.90 -16.60
N SER A 117 16.77 11.03 -15.91
CA SER A 117 16.50 11.09 -14.45
C SER A 117 15.06 10.75 -14.10
N ALA A 118 14.10 11.10 -14.97
CA ALA A 118 12.71 10.74 -14.81
C ALA A 118 12.50 9.22 -14.87
N LEU A 119 13.03 8.56 -15.89
CA LEU A 119 12.94 7.09 -16.02
C LEU A 119 13.66 6.38 -14.89
N MET A 120 14.87 6.85 -14.50
CA MET A 120 15.59 6.29 -13.35
C MET A 120 14.74 6.33 -12.09
N SER A 121 14.08 7.45 -11.79
CA SER A 121 13.23 7.62 -10.61
C SER A 121 12.03 6.65 -10.60
N GLY A 122 11.36 6.47 -11.75
CA GLY A 122 10.26 5.52 -11.90
C GLY A 122 10.71 4.06 -11.72
N PHE A 123 11.82 3.67 -12.36
CA PHE A 123 12.36 2.32 -12.21
C PHE A 123 12.87 2.02 -10.79
N VAL A 124 13.46 3.02 -10.12
CA VAL A 124 13.86 2.87 -8.71
C VAL A 124 12.65 2.61 -7.84
N LEU A 125 11.55 3.34 -8.01
CA LEU A 125 10.32 3.08 -7.25
C LEU A 125 9.82 1.64 -7.45
N LEU A 126 9.73 1.18 -8.70
CA LEU A 126 9.27 -0.18 -9.01
C LEU A 126 10.25 -1.24 -8.48
N GLY A 127 11.53 -1.10 -8.82
CA GLY A 127 12.55 -2.10 -8.47
C GLY A 127 12.78 -2.19 -6.97
N TYR A 128 12.79 -1.05 -6.27
CA TYR A 128 12.99 -1.03 -4.83
C TYR A 128 11.84 -1.71 -4.08
N ASN A 129 10.60 -1.38 -4.43
CA ASN A 129 9.45 -2.02 -3.81
C ASN A 129 9.35 -3.52 -4.16
N ALA A 130 9.69 -3.92 -5.38
CA ALA A 130 9.76 -5.32 -5.76
C ALA A 130 10.85 -6.09 -4.99
N ALA A 131 11.98 -5.43 -4.68
CA ALA A 131 13.09 -6.02 -3.94
C ALA A 131 12.85 -6.10 -2.44
N VAL A 132 12.33 -5.02 -1.84
CA VAL A 132 12.26 -4.84 -0.38
C VAL A 132 10.88 -5.23 0.17
N TYR A 133 9.82 -4.94 -0.58
CA TYR A 133 8.43 -5.20 -0.18
C TYR A 133 7.65 -6.04 -1.20
N PRO A 134 8.22 -7.16 -1.66
CA PRO A 134 7.58 -7.95 -2.73
C PRO A 134 6.15 -8.37 -2.37
N HIS A 135 5.80 -8.49 -1.08
CA HIS A 135 4.45 -8.86 -0.64
C HIS A 135 3.39 -7.80 -0.97
N TYR A 136 3.76 -6.51 -1.05
CA TYR A 136 2.82 -5.44 -1.38
C TYR A 136 2.65 -5.20 -2.88
N VAL A 137 3.49 -5.81 -3.72
CA VAL A 137 3.31 -5.74 -5.18
C VAL A 137 2.21 -6.71 -5.59
N GLY A 138 1.05 -6.15 -5.94
CA GLY A 138 -0.13 -6.93 -6.33
C GLY A 138 -0.89 -7.57 -5.16
N LEU A 139 -0.71 -7.11 -3.93
CA LEU A 139 -1.57 -7.44 -2.78
C LEU A 139 -2.90 -6.70 -2.92
N ASP A 140 -4.03 -7.34 -2.58
CA ASP A 140 -5.32 -6.65 -2.47
C ASP A 140 -5.34 -5.74 -1.23
N ASP A 141 -4.52 -4.70 -1.29
CA ASP A 141 -4.50 -3.54 -0.39
C ASP A 141 -4.63 -2.29 -1.26
N PRO A 142 -5.57 -1.38 -0.98
CA PRO A 142 -5.82 -0.20 -1.82
C PRO A 142 -4.70 0.85 -1.78
N GLN A 143 -3.61 0.63 -1.04
CA GLN A 143 -2.50 1.56 -0.85
C GLN A 143 -1.94 2.07 -2.19
N TRP A 144 -1.57 1.15 -3.10
CA TRP A 144 -0.98 1.54 -4.38
C TRP A 144 -1.98 2.23 -5.30
N LEU A 145 -3.24 1.81 -5.31
CA LEU A 145 -4.30 2.53 -6.04
C LEU A 145 -4.40 3.98 -5.55
N GLY A 146 -4.41 4.15 -4.23
CA GLY A 146 -4.44 5.49 -3.63
C GLY A 146 -3.21 6.32 -3.97
N HIS A 147 -1.99 5.76 -3.92
CA HIS A 147 -0.78 6.48 -4.30
C HIS A 147 -0.78 6.88 -5.77
N GLY A 148 -1.22 6.00 -6.68
CA GLY A 148 -1.35 6.34 -8.09
C GLY A 148 -2.24 7.57 -8.32
N ILE A 149 -3.43 7.57 -7.73
CA ILE A 149 -4.37 8.70 -7.82
C ILE A 149 -3.80 9.96 -7.15
N MET A 150 -3.17 9.83 -5.98
CA MET A 150 -2.57 10.93 -5.23
C MET A 150 -1.45 11.62 -6.01
N LEU A 151 -0.58 10.85 -6.67
CA LEU A 151 0.52 11.35 -7.48
C LEU A 151 0.03 12.01 -8.80
N LEU A 152 -1.05 11.52 -9.39
CA LEU A 152 -1.72 12.22 -10.48
C LEU A 152 -2.27 13.56 -10.00
N GLY A 153 -2.79 13.63 -8.78
CA GLY A 153 -3.19 14.87 -8.11
C GLY A 153 -2.00 15.83 -7.93
N LEU A 154 -0.84 15.33 -7.50
CA LEU A 154 0.39 16.13 -7.39
C LEU A 154 0.83 16.66 -8.77
N LEU A 155 0.79 15.84 -9.81
CA LEU A 155 1.13 16.26 -11.16
C LEU A 155 0.19 17.35 -11.68
N ALA A 156 -1.11 17.21 -11.43
CA ALA A 156 -2.11 18.23 -11.74
C ALA A 156 -1.88 19.52 -10.95
N PHE A 157 -1.51 19.43 -9.66
CA PHE A 157 -1.13 20.57 -8.82
C PHE A 157 0.03 21.35 -9.43
N LEU A 158 1.11 20.66 -9.78
CA LEU A 158 2.28 21.26 -10.41
C LEU A 158 1.98 21.87 -11.80
N ALA A 159 1.00 21.30 -12.51
CA ALA A 159 0.57 21.80 -13.83
C ALA A 159 -0.44 22.95 -13.76
N SER A 160 -1.03 23.22 -12.61
CA SER A 160 -2.10 24.20 -12.42
C SER A 160 -1.67 25.66 -12.70
N GLU A 161 -0.37 25.95 -12.64
CA GLU A 161 0.17 27.25 -13.02
C GLU A 161 -0.12 27.63 -14.47
N GLN A 162 -0.16 26.64 -15.34
CA GLN A 162 -0.40 26.83 -16.78
C GLN A 162 -1.89 26.78 -17.12
N ARG A 163 -2.69 26.06 -16.32
CA ARG A 163 -4.13 25.82 -16.55
C ARG A 163 -4.86 25.76 -15.23
N GLY A 164 -5.53 26.85 -14.85
CA GLY A 164 -6.18 27.01 -13.54
C GLY A 164 -7.16 25.89 -13.15
N TRP A 165 -7.86 25.27 -14.11
CA TRP A 165 -8.78 24.16 -13.83
C TRP A 165 -8.10 22.91 -13.25
N LEU A 166 -6.80 22.74 -13.54
CA LEU A 166 -6.01 21.64 -12.96
C LEU A 166 -5.86 21.76 -11.44
N PHE A 167 -6.07 22.95 -10.89
CA PHE A 167 -6.06 23.16 -9.44
C PHE A 167 -7.25 22.47 -8.76
N PHE A 168 -8.43 22.55 -9.38
CA PHE A 168 -9.62 21.83 -8.93
C PHE A 168 -9.48 20.31 -9.12
N LEU A 169 -8.96 19.88 -10.28
CA LEU A 169 -8.69 18.48 -10.54
C LEU A 169 -7.71 17.90 -9.53
N SER A 170 -6.65 18.64 -9.18
CA SER A 170 -5.67 18.23 -8.17
C SER A 170 -6.34 17.95 -6.82
N ALA A 171 -7.14 18.89 -6.31
CA ALA A 171 -7.85 18.73 -5.05
C ALA A 171 -8.81 17.53 -5.10
N GLY A 172 -9.55 17.36 -6.21
CA GLY A 172 -10.44 16.22 -6.40
C GLY A 172 -9.74 14.88 -6.42
N LEU A 173 -8.61 14.77 -7.12
CA LEU A 173 -7.79 13.54 -7.15
C LEU A 173 -7.17 13.23 -5.78
N MET A 174 -6.65 14.24 -5.08
CA MET A 174 -6.09 14.05 -3.74
C MET A 174 -7.16 13.61 -2.74
N LEU A 175 -8.36 14.19 -2.82
CA LEU A 175 -9.49 13.76 -2.02
C LEU A 175 -9.88 12.31 -2.36
N ALA A 176 -10.03 11.98 -3.64
CA ALA A 176 -10.35 10.63 -4.08
C ALA A 176 -9.35 9.61 -3.55
N ALA A 177 -8.05 9.91 -3.59
CA ALA A 177 -7.01 9.06 -3.00
C ALA A 177 -7.19 8.89 -1.48
N GLY A 178 -7.52 9.97 -0.75
CA GLY A 178 -7.87 9.92 0.68
C GLY A 178 -9.11 9.06 0.95
N PHE A 179 -10.09 9.02 0.01
CA PHE A 179 -11.26 8.14 0.09
C PHE A 179 -11.02 6.71 -0.45
N VAL A 180 -9.89 6.45 -1.07
CA VAL A 180 -9.36 5.09 -1.27
C VAL A 180 -8.71 4.59 0.01
N LYS A 181 -7.87 5.42 0.65
CA LYS A 181 -7.22 5.09 1.92
C LYS A 181 -6.91 6.36 2.71
N HIS A 182 -7.52 6.51 3.86
CA HIS A 182 -7.53 7.76 4.64
C HIS A 182 -6.17 8.23 5.18
N ILE A 183 -5.16 7.36 5.20
CA ILE A 183 -3.80 7.72 5.64
C ILE A 183 -3.01 8.51 4.59
N LEU A 184 -3.51 8.64 3.36
CA LEU A 184 -2.84 9.32 2.24
C LEU A 184 -3.03 10.84 2.33
N VAL A 185 -2.42 11.46 3.33
CA VAL A 185 -2.50 12.91 3.58
C VAL A 185 -1.17 13.68 3.42
N PRO A 186 0.02 13.05 3.30
CA PRO A 186 1.29 13.79 3.25
C PRO A 186 1.39 14.78 2.07
N ILE A 187 0.92 14.41 0.86
CA ILE A 187 0.97 15.29 -0.33
C ILE A 187 0.04 16.51 -0.18
N PRO A 188 -1.24 16.39 0.21
CA PRO A 188 -2.09 17.55 0.50
C PRO A 188 -1.49 18.49 1.55
N LEU A 189 -0.89 17.95 2.61
CA LEU A 189 -0.22 18.75 3.64
C LEU A 189 1.00 19.49 3.07
N ALA A 190 1.83 18.81 2.27
CA ALA A 190 2.99 19.41 1.61
C ALA A 190 2.56 20.51 0.62
N ALA A 191 1.53 20.28 -0.18
CA ALA A 191 0.98 21.27 -1.10
C ALA A 191 0.45 22.50 -0.35
N THR A 192 -0.26 22.30 0.75
CA THR A 192 -0.77 23.39 1.59
C THR A 192 0.38 24.17 2.23
N ALA A 193 1.38 23.51 2.82
CA ALA A 193 2.55 24.16 3.40
C ALA A 193 3.34 24.93 2.34
N TRP A 194 3.49 24.37 1.16
CA TRP A 194 4.14 25.03 0.04
C TRP A 194 3.39 26.30 -0.42
N LEU A 195 2.06 26.24 -0.50
CA LEU A 195 1.23 27.43 -0.82
C LEU A 195 1.36 28.53 0.23
N VAL A 196 1.40 28.16 1.52
CA VAL A 196 1.62 29.14 2.61
C VAL A 196 2.92 29.91 2.41
N LEU A 197 3.99 29.25 1.97
CA LEU A 197 5.30 29.88 1.86
C LEU A 197 5.52 30.59 0.53
N TYR A 198 5.01 30.03 -0.58
CA TYR A 198 5.37 30.50 -1.92
C TYR A 198 4.21 31.10 -2.72
N ARG A 199 2.94 30.82 -2.35
CA ARG A 199 1.75 31.24 -3.13
C ARG A 199 0.54 31.55 -2.24
N ARG A 200 0.69 32.41 -1.29
CA ARG A 200 -0.34 32.78 -0.31
C ARG A 200 -1.68 33.22 -0.93
N LYS A 201 -1.64 33.84 -2.11
CA LYS A 201 -2.86 34.28 -2.83
C LYS A 201 -3.71 33.09 -3.29
N ALA A 202 -3.09 31.95 -3.62
CA ALA A 202 -3.79 30.74 -4.04
C ALA A 202 -4.24 29.88 -2.85
N LEU A 203 -3.69 30.10 -1.65
CA LEU A 203 -3.98 29.30 -0.46
C LEU A 203 -5.47 29.33 -0.07
N ALA A 204 -6.09 30.52 -0.07
CA ALA A 204 -7.49 30.66 0.32
C ALA A 204 -8.41 29.86 -0.61
N LEU A 205 -8.17 29.92 -1.91
CA LEU A 205 -8.91 29.14 -2.90
C LEU A 205 -8.67 27.64 -2.72
N TRP A 206 -7.41 27.23 -2.48
CA TRP A 206 -7.05 25.83 -2.21
C TRP A 206 -7.80 25.27 -1.01
N LEU A 207 -7.75 25.98 0.10
CA LEU A 207 -8.43 25.56 1.34
C LEU A 207 -9.95 25.51 1.14
N ALA A 208 -10.53 26.52 0.46
CA ALA A 208 -11.97 26.54 0.18
C ALA A 208 -12.39 25.32 -0.65
N ILE A 209 -11.65 24.97 -1.71
CA ILE A 209 -11.92 23.79 -2.54
C ILE A 209 -11.77 22.51 -1.70
N CYS A 210 -10.65 22.34 -1.01
CA CYS A 210 -10.38 21.14 -0.22
C CYS A 210 -11.43 20.92 0.88
N ILE A 211 -11.77 21.98 1.63
CA ILE A 211 -12.78 21.92 2.70
C ILE A 211 -14.16 21.62 2.13
N THR A 212 -14.58 22.31 1.06
CA THR A 212 -15.88 22.07 0.43
C THR A 212 -16.00 20.62 -0.06
N LEU A 213 -15.00 20.13 -0.79
CA LEU A 213 -15.00 18.77 -1.30
C LEU A 213 -14.99 17.75 -0.14
N LEU A 214 -14.16 17.97 0.89
CA LEU A 214 -14.07 17.09 2.04
C LEU A 214 -15.41 17.02 2.79
N VAL A 215 -15.97 18.18 3.15
CA VAL A 215 -17.25 18.25 3.90
C VAL A 215 -18.38 17.64 3.09
N SER A 216 -18.48 17.95 1.79
CA SER A 216 -19.53 17.40 0.91
C SER A 216 -19.43 15.87 0.80
N THR A 217 -18.21 15.34 0.63
CA THR A 217 -18.00 13.89 0.51
C THR A 217 -18.26 13.17 1.83
N PHE A 218 -17.86 13.78 2.96
CA PHE A 218 -18.19 13.26 4.29
C PHE A 218 -19.69 13.26 4.55
N ALA A 219 -20.37 14.36 4.26
CA ALA A 219 -21.82 14.46 4.38
C ALA A 219 -22.52 13.38 3.52
N LEU A 220 -22.05 13.17 2.30
CA LEU A 220 -22.57 12.12 1.44
C LEU A 220 -22.36 10.71 2.06
N CYS A 221 -21.18 10.43 2.61
CA CYS A 221 -20.92 9.16 3.27
C CYS A 221 -21.82 8.94 4.50
N VAL A 222 -22.06 9.97 5.31
CA VAL A 222 -22.98 9.89 6.46
C VAL A 222 -24.43 9.67 6.00
N ILE A 223 -24.86 10.32 4.90
CA ILE A 223 -26.20 10.12 4.32
C ILE A 223 -26.36 8.67 3.81
N VAL A 224 -25.35 8.13 3.15
CA VAL A 224 -25.41 6.80 2.53
C VAL A 224 -25.24 5.66 3.55
N TYR A 225 -24.34 5.82 4.51
CA TYR A 225 -23.93 4.74 5.42
C TYR A 225 -24.33 4.97 6.89
N GLY A 226 -24.88 6.13 7.24
CA GLY A 226 -25.22 6.48 8.62
C GLY A 226 -23.99 6.74 9.51
N SER A 227 -24.21 6.62 10.82
CA SER A 227 -23.16 6.79 11.84
C SER A 227 -22.09 5.71 11.79
N ASP A 228 -22.40 4.51 11.30
CA ASP A 228 -21.49 3.37 11.26
C ASP A 228 -20.25 3.67 10.39
N PHE A 229 -20.39 4.49 9.34
CA PHE A 229 -19.25 4.99 8.57
C PHE A 229 -18.28 5.79 9.44
N PHE A 230 -18.81 6.73 10.23
CA PHE A 230 -17.96 7.58 11.06
C PHE A 230 -17.29 6.77 12.17
N GLU A 231 -18.05 5.89 12.81
CA GLU A 231 -17.53 5.01 13.85
C GLU A 231 -16.49 4.04 13.31
N GLY A 232 -16.72 3.43 12.15
CA GLY A 232 -15.78 2.50 11.53
C GLY A 232 -14.47 3.16 11.14
N VAL A 233 -14.52 4.32 10.47
CA VAL A 233 -13.33 4.97 9.92
C VAL A 233 -12.53 5.76 10.97
N PHE A 234 -13.21 6.43 11.93
CA PHE A 234 -12.55 7.35 12.87
C PHE A 234 -12.46 6.82 14.31
N ARG A 235 -13.34 5.93 14.73
CA ARG A 235 -13.33 5.32 16.06
C ARG A 235 -12.60 3.97 16.03
N ASP A 236 -11.47 3.93 15.33
CA ASP A 236 -10.67 2.71 15.18
C ASP A 236 -10.33 2.08 16.54
N PRO A 237 -10.69 0.81 16.78
CA PRO A 237 -10.41 0.14 18.05
C PRO A 237 -8.93 -0.21 18.24
N ARG A 238 -8.07 -0.04 17.24
CA ARG A 238 -6.65 -0.39 17.35
C ARG A 238 -5.95 0.38 18.47
N ALA A 239 -5.16 -0.34 19.24
CA ALA A 239 -4.34 0.27 20.30
C ALA A 239 -3.23 1.12 19.68
N TRP A 240 -2.97 2.29 20.29
CA TRP A 240 -1.83 3.14 19.95
C TRP A 240 -0.88 3.20 21.15
N SER A 241 0.43 3.11 20.91
CA SER A 241 1.44 3.28 21.94
C SER A 241 2.75 3.81 21.39
N LEU A 242 3.50 4.57 22.22
CA LEU A 242 4.85 5.01 21.90
C LEU A 242 5.82 3.84 21.68
N ARG A 243 5.61 2.73 22.38
CA ARG A 243 6.41 1.52 22.22
C ARG A 243 6.27 0.95 20.81
N LEU A 244 5.05 0.84 20.30
CA LEU A 244 4.80 0.39 18.92
C LEU A 244 5.38 1.39 17.92
N ALA A 245 5.21 2.70 18.14
CA ALA A 245 5.78 3.74 17.28
C ALA A 245 7.32 3.61 17.20
N TYR A 246 7.99 3.44 18.34
CA TYR A 246 9.44 3.25 18.38
C TYR A 246 9.90 1.98 17.66
N PHE A 247 9.33 0.82 18.00
CA PHE A 247 9.74 -0.46 17.40
C PHE A 247 9.38 -0.53 15.91
N GLY A 248 8.18 -0.09 15.52
CA GLY A 248 7.76 -0.04 14.13
C GLY A 248 8.67 0.89 13.31
N SER A 249 8.95 2.10 13.82
CA SER A 249 9.87 3.03 13.16
C SER A 249 11.29 2.44 13.06
N HIS A 250 11.83 1.91 14.17
CA HIS A 250 13.16 1.32 14.18
C HIS A 250 13.30 0.15 13.18
N TYR A 251 12.26 -0.66 13.06
CA TYR A 251 12.26 -1.81 12.15
C TYR A 251 12.12 -1.38 10.69
N TRP A 252 11.14 -0.54 10.37
CA TRP A 252 10.81 -0.23 8.98
C TRP A 252 11.68 0.87 8.36
N PHE A 253 12.12 1.88 9.13
CA PHE A 253 13.04 2.88 8.58
C PHE A 253 14.39 2.28 8.14
N LYS A 254 14.82 1.16 8.70
CA LYS A 254 16.02 0.45 8.23
C LYS A 254 15.89 0.04 6.75
N THR A 255 14.72 -0.33 6.33
CA THR A 255 14.46 -0.75 4.95
C THR A 255 14.56 0.42 3.97
N ALA A 256 14.33 1.66 4.41
CA ALA A 256 14.46 2.86 3.59
C ALA A 256 15.88 3.46 3.59
N VAL A 257 16.82 2.96 4.39
CA VAL A 257 18.18 3.54 4.54
C VAL A 257 18.89 3.75 3.21
N PRO A 258 18.92 2.84 2.23
CA PRO A 258 19.57 3.11 0.95
C PRO A 258 18.99 4.30 0.21
N LEU A 259 17.66 4.44 0.17
CA LEU A 259 16.99 5.58 -0.45
C LEU A 259 17.19 6.86 0.36
N LEU A 260 17.21 6.78 1.71
CA LEU A 260 17.48 7.91 2.59
C LEU A 260 18.89 8.48 2.36
N LEU A 261 19.90 7.63 2.28
CA LEU A 261 21.28 8.06 2.03
C LEU A 261 21.40 8.78 0.68
N LEU A 262 20.84 8.19 -0.39
CA LEU A 262 20.82 8.80 -1.72
C LEU A 262 20.00 10.10 -1.73
N GLY A 263 18.85 10.11 -1.07
CA GLY A 263 17.99 11.29 -0.95
C GLY A 263 18.67 12.43 -0.22
N VAL A 264 19.37 12.17 0.89
CA VAL A 264 20.13 13.18 1.64
C VAL A 264 21.27 13.77 0.80
N LEU A 265 22.03 12.94 0.09
CA LEU A 265 23.11 13.39 -0.79
C LEU A 265 22.61 14.30 -1.91
N LEU A 266 21.43 14.03 -2.45
CA LEU A 266 20.84 14.76 -3.58
C LEU A 266 19.87 15.89 -3.16
N LEU A 267 19.52 15.97 -1.88
CA LEU A 267 18.63 16.97 -1.30
C LEU A 267 19.07 18.42 -1.60
N PRO A 268 20.36 18.82 -1.48
CA PRO A 268 20.78 20.18 -1.80
C PRO A 268 20.50 20.58 -3.26
N SER A 269 20.55 19.62 -4.18
CA SER A 269 20.23 19.87 -5.59
C SER A 269 18.73 20.03 -5.81
N ALA A 270 17.90 19.23 -5.13
CA ALA A 270 16.45 19.31 -5.18
C ALA A 270 15.92 20.60 -4.49
N TRP A 271 16.55 21.05 -3.40
CA TRP A 271 16.16 22.25 -2.62
C TRP A 271 16.20 23.56 -3.43
N ARG A 272 16.95 23.61 -4.52
CA ARG A 272 17.20 24.83 -5.30
C ARG A 272 15.99 25.37 -6.05
N CYS A 273 14.97 24.57 -6.32
CA CYS A 273 13.74 25.06 -6.94
C CYS A 273 12.57 24.97 -5.96
N ALA A 274 11.59 25.88 -6.12
CA ALA A 274 10.44 25.95 -5.22
C ALA A 274 9.64 24.64 -5.19
N GLU A 275 9.45 24.01 -6.34
CA GLU A 275 8.71 22.75 -6.46
C GLU A 275 9.51 21.57 -5.88
N GLY A 276 10.83 21.61 -5.93
CA GLY A 276 11.68 20.63 -5.22
C GLY A 276 11.50 20.71 -3.71
N ARG A 277 11.31 21.94 -3.17
CA ARG A 277 10.98 22.14 -1.75
C ARG A 277 9.63 21.55 -1.37
N LEU A 278 8.63 21.59 -2.28
CA LEU A 278 7.35 20.89 -2.08
C LEU A 278 7.57 19.39 -1.87
N VAL A 279 8.42 18.76 -2.69
CA VAL A 279 8.74 17.33 -2.55
C VAL A 279 9.48 17.05 -1.25
N ILE A 280 10.33 17.97 -0.78
CA ILE A 280 11.02 17.85 0.51
C ILE A 280 10.03 17.99 1.68
N PHE A 281 9.02 18.87 1.58
CA PHE A 281 7.94 18.92 2.57
C PHE A 281 7.12 17.63 2.56
N TYR A 282 6.87 17.07 1.36
CA TYR A 282 6.23 15.75 1.25
C TYR A 282 7.04 14.69 2.00
N ALA A 283 8.36 14.62 1.81
CA ALA A 283 9.20 13.67 2.55
C ALA A 283 9.16 13.90 4.08
N ALA A 284 9.17 15.16 4.53
CA ALA A 284 9.12 15.49 5.96
C ALA A 284 7.78 15.10 6.60
N PHE A 285 6.64 15.42 5.96
CA PHE A 285 5.33 15.02 6.44
C PHE A 285 5.16 13.50 6.39
N SER A 286 5.66 12.83 5.34
CA SER A 286 5.63 11.37 5.21
C SER A 286 6.39 10.69 6.35
N ALA A 287 7.59 11.16 6.68
CA ALA A 287 8.37 10.62 7.78
C ALA A 287 7.68 10.81 9.14
N ALA A 288 7.16 12.02 9.41
CA ALA A 288 6.47 12.32 10.66
C ALA A 288 5.19 11.48 10.84
N LEU A 289 4.39 11.36 9.78
CA LEU A 289 3.15 10.58 9.81
C LEU A 289 3.42 9.08 9.86
N ALA A 290 4.47 8.58 9.19
CA ALA A 290 4.86 7.17 9.30
C ALA A 290 5.19 6.80 10.76
N ILE A 291 5.94 7.64 11.48
CA ILE A 291 6.25 7.43 12.91
C ILE A 291 4.95 7.39 13.73
N CYS A 292 4.02 8.30 13.47
CA CYS A 292 2.72 8.32 14.14
C CYS A 292 1.90 7.06 13.85
N PHE A 293 1.83 6.64 12.58
CA PHE A 293 1.06 5.47 12.17
C PHE A 293 1.65 4.17 12.71
N PHE A 294 2.95 4.02 12.80
CA PHE A 294 3.58 2.85 13.43
C PHE A 294 3.19 2.67 14.90
N GLY A 295 2.65 3.71 15.55
CA GLY A 295 2.10 3.61 16.89
C GLY A 295 0.82 2.78 16.99
N PHE A 296 0.09 2.58 15.89
CA PHE A 296 -1.12 1.78 15.88
C PHE A 296 -0.81 0.29 15.69
N ALA A 297 -1.50 -0.55 16.47
CA ALA A 297 -1.43 -2.01 16.32
C ALA A 297 -1.82 -2.43 14.89
N GLY A 298 -1.08 -3.37 14.32
CA GLY A 298 -1.34 -3.90 12.98
C GLY A 298 -0.95 -2.98 11.81
N VAL A 299 -0.24 -1.86 12.07
CA VAL A 299 0.39 -1.07 11.01
C VAL A 299 1.70 -1.70 10.60
N TYR A 300 1.92 -1.84 9.30
CA TYR A 300 3.08 -2.48 8.70
C TYR A 300 3.88 -1.51 7.81
N MET A 301 4.78 -2.08 7.01
CA MET A 301 5.68 -1.37 6.10
C MET A 301 5.00 -0.38 5.16
N ASN A 302 3.75 -0.55 4.81
CA ASN A 302 3.03 0.36 3.93
C ASN A 302 2.91 1.80 4.47
N ALA A 303 3.12 2.00 5.77
CA ALA A 303 3.17 3.35 6.36
C ALA A 303 4.38 4.18 5.88
N ILE A 304 5.45 3.54 5.37
CA ILE A 304 6.66 4.24 4.90
C ILE A 304 6.63 4.53 3.39
N PHE A 305 5.66 4.02 2.62
CA PHE A 305 5.63 4.14 1.16
C PHE A 305 5.56 5.59 0.66
N ASP A 306 4.85 6.48 1.37
CA ASP A 306 4.85 7.91 1.06
C ASP A 306 6.27 8.50 1.13
N LEU A 307 7.04 8.12 2.14
CA LEU A 307 8.43 8.57 2.28
C LEU A 307 9.30 8.04 1.14
N GLU A 308 9.16 6.78 0.77
CA GLU A 308 9.92 6.18 -0.33
C GLU A 308 9.61 6.82 -1.68
N ILE A 309 8.34 7.10 -1.95
CA ILE A 309 7.92 7.86 -3.14
C ILE A 309 8.57 9.24 -3.15
N ALA A 310 8.54 9.95 -2.01
CA ALA A 310 9.16 11.26 -1.87
C ALA A 310 10.69 11.20 -2.09
N LEU A 311 11.36 10.18 -1.57
CA LEU A 311 12.80 9.95 -1.78
C LEU A 311 13.12 9.64 -3.24
N CYS A 312 12.32 8.82 -3.93
CA CYS A 312 12.47 8.57 -5.36
C CYS A 312 12.33 9.88 -6.17
N LEU A 313 11.40 10.74 -5.80
CA LEU A 313 11.26 12.07 -6.40
C LEU A 313 12.49 12.95 -6.15
N ILE A 314 12.98 13.03 -4.90
CA ILE A 314 14.19 13.80 -4.53
C ILE A 314 15.40 13.31 -5.31
N ILE A 315 15.60 11.99 -5.39
CA ILE A 315 16.70 11.37 -6.14
C ILE A 315 16.63 11.75 -7.62
N GLY A 316 15.45 11.57 -8.25
CA GLY A 316 15.28 11.91 -9.66
C GLY A 316 15.47 13.39 -9.96
N ILE A 317 14.93 14.29 -9.11
CA ILE A 317 15.11 15.74 -9.26
C ILE A 317 16.58 16.12 -9.05
N GLY A 318 17.24 15.56 -8.03
CA GLY A 318 18.64 15.82 -7.74
C GLY A 318 19.56 15.44 -8.90
N ILE A 319 19.43 14.23 -9.43
CA ILE A 319 20.18 13.76 -10.60
C ILE A 319 19.92 14.68 -11.80
N GLY A 320 18.67 15.00 -12.11
CA GLY A 320 18.32 15.83 -13.27
C GLY A 320 18.85 17.26 -13.18
N LYS A 321 18.95 17.83 -11.96
CA LYS A 321 19.53 19.17 -11.75
C LYS A 321 21.05 19.16 -11.82
N LEU A 322 21.73 18.09 -11.43
CA LEU A 322 23.17 17.94 -11.59
C LEU A 322 23.53 17.81 -13.08
N ASP A 323 22.85 16.94 -13.82
CA ASP A 323 23.04 16.76 -15.25
C ASP A 323 22.83 18.05 -16.07
N GLY A 324 21.89 18.90 -15.65
CA GLY A 324 21.65 20.21 -16.25
C GLY A 324 22.77 21.23 -16.04
N ARG A 325 23.63 21.06 -15.03
CA ARG A 325 24.80 21.91 -14.77
C ARG A 325 25.98 21.54 -15.64
N ASP A 326 26.26 20.23 -15.73
CA ASP A 326 27.34 19.73 -16.56
C ASP A 326 27.16 20.19 -18.02
N SER A 327 25.90 20.18 -18.51
CA SER A 327 25.57 20.64 -19.87
C SER A 327 25.79 22.15 -20.09
N ARG A 328 25.65 23.00 -19.06
CA ARG A 328 25.87 24.46 -19.19
C ARG A 328 27.35 24.83 -19.06
N SER A 329 28.11 24.10 -18.24
CA SER A 329 29.55 24.33 -18.12
C SER A 329 30.31 24.01 -19.41
N VAL A 330 29.84 23.02 -20.16
CA VAL A 330 30.41 22.64 -21.48
C VAL A 330 30.11 23.69 -22.55
N GLN A 331 28.95 24.36 -22.52
CA GLN A 331 28.59 25.42 -23.49
C GLN A 331 29.31 26.75 -23.25
N GLY A 332 29.87 26.97 -22.06
CA GLY A 332 30.61 28.20 -21.73
C GLY A 332 32.14 28.15 -21.98
N GLN A 333 32.68 26.99 -22.38
CA GLN A 333 34.08 26.78 -22.73
C GLN A 333 34.20 26.42 -24.23
N GLU A 334 34.05 27.41 -25.10
CA GLU A 334 34.62 27.30 -26.49
C GLU A 334 36.15 27.40 -26.34
N HIS A 335 36.81 26.31 -26.75
CA HIS A 335 38.25 26.07 -26.83
C HIS A 335 38.89 25.40 -25.62
N SER A 336 38.72 24.13 -25.52
CA SER A 336 39.79 23.20 -25.07
C SER A 336 39.33 21.76 -25.31
N ASP A 337 40.24 20.98 -25.90
CA ASP A 337 40.07 19.62 -26.36
C ASP A 337 39.38 18.67 -25.36
N THR A 338 38.31 18.07 -25.81
CA THR A 338 37.77 16.70 -25.51
C THR A 338 38.28 16.00 -24.22
N VAL A 339 37.92 16.49 -23.09
CA VAL A 339 37.75 15.63 -21.92
C VAL A 339 36.25 15.74 -21.54
N THR A 340 35.43 14.87 -22.13
CA THR A 340 34.07 14.63 -21.65
C THR A 340 34.18 14.11 -20.20
N GLY A 341 34.06 15.00 -19.24
CA GLY A 341 33.97 14.62 -17.82
C GLY A 341 32.89 13.53 -17.66
N PRO A 342 33.08 12.59 -16.76
CA PRO A 342 32.15 11.50 -16.57
C PRO A 342 30.76 12.09 -16.28
N ASN A 343 29.78 11.73 -17.14
CA ASN A 343 28.39 12.19 -17.05
C ASN A 343 27.82 11.80 -15.68
N SER A 344 27.60 12.75 -14.79
CA SER A 344 27.20 12.53 -13.40
C SER A 344 25.94 11.66 -13.29
N ALA A 345 24.99 11.84 -14.20
CA ALA A 345 23.78 11.03 -14.24
C ALA A 345 24.05 9.55 -14.55
N ALA A 346 25.07 9.22 -15.33
CA ALA A 346 25.45 7.82 -15.61
C ALA A 346 25.99 7.13 -14.35
N TRP A 347 26.80 7.83 -13.54
CA TRP A 347 27.31 7.28 -12.29
C TRP A 347 26.22 7.05 -11.26
N TRP A 348 25.28 7.98 -11.11
CA TRP A 348 24.12 7.79 -10.26
C TRP A 348 23.25 6.63 -10.74
N GLY A 349 23.03 6.52 -12.05
CA GLY A 349 22.30 5.40 -12.65
C GLY A 349 22.99 4.06 -12.38
N LEU A 350 24.32 3.98 -12.52
CA LEU A 350 25.08 2.77 -12.21
C LEU A 350 24.96 2.38 -10.72
N LEU A 351 25.06 3.37 -9.82
CA LEU A 351 24.89 3.14 -8.37
C LEU A 351 23.49 2.58 -8.05
N LEU A 352 22.45 3.10 -8.71
CA LEU A 352 21.09 2.61 -8.55
C LEU A 352 20.95 1.18 -9.09
N VAL A 353 21.55 0.87 -10.25
CA VAL A 353 21.59 -0.51 -10.79
C VAL A 353 22.27 -1.45 -9.79
N LEU A 354 23.43 -1.08 -9.28
CA LEU A 354 24.17 -1.89 -8.30
C LEU A 354 23.33 -2.13 -7.04
N THR A 355 22.69 -1.06 -6.51
CA THR A 355 21.83 -1.17 -5.31
C THR A 355 20.71 -2.17 -5.52
N LEU A 356 20.00 -2.12 -6.66
CA LEU A 356 18.92 -3.06 -6.93
C LEU A 356 19.44 -4.47 -7.26
N SER A 357 20.59 -4.58 -7.94
CA SER A 357 21.18 -5.86 -8.32
C SER A 357 21.63 -6.71 -7.15
N LEU A 358 21.90 -6.10 -6.00
CA LEU A 358 22.19 -6.80 -4.74
C LEU A 358 21.03 -7.72 -4.29
N HIS A 359 19.82 -7.47 -4.77
CA HIS A 359 18.64 -8.28 -4.45
C HIS A 359 18.39 -9.41 -5.48
N LEU A 360 19.09 -9.43 -6.63
CA LEU A 360 18.89 -10.47 -7.67
C LEU A 360 19.21 -11.91 -7.20
N PRO A 361 20.23 -12.17 -6.34
CA PRO A 361 20.45 -13.53 -5.86
C PRO A 361 19.23 -14.09 -5.11
N ARG A 362 18.50 -13.24 -4.36
CA ARG A 362 17.28 -13.64 -3.66
C ARG A 362 16.16 -13.98 -4.64
N LEU A 363 16.09 -13.30 -5.78
CA LEU A 363 15.09 -13.56 -6.80
C LEU A 363 15.12 -15.02 -7.30
N LEU A 364 16.32 -15.61 -7.48
CA LEU A 364 16.45 -17.00 -7.89
C LEU A 364 15.85 -17.96 -6.86
N LEU A 365 16.04 -17.65 -5.57
CA LEU A 365 15.41 -18.39 -4.48
C LEU A 365 13.90 -18.18 -4.48
N ASP A 366 13.45 -16.94 -4.64
CA ASP A 366 12.03 -16.60 -4.65
C ASP A 366 11.29 -17.25 -5.84
N ILE A 367 11.89 -17.31 -7.03
CA ILE A 367 11.30 -17.99 -8.20
C ILE A 367 11.22 -19.49 -7.97
N ARG A 368 12.30 -20.11 -7.43
CA ARG A 368 12.31 -21.54 -7.10
C ARG A 368 11.26 -21.88 -6.05
N GLU A 369 11.20 -21.10 -5.00
CA GLU A 369 10.19 -21.25 -3.95
C GLU A 369 8.78 -21.03 -4.49
N LEU A 370 8.55 -20.02 -5.33
CA LEU A 370 7.25 -19.77 -5.96
C LEU A 370 6.82 -20.92 -6.88
N TRP A 371 7.75 -21.51 -7.63
CA TRP A 371 7.40 -22.62 -8.52
C TRP A 371 7.03 -23.89 -7.72
N LYS A 372 7.82 -24.23 -6.71
CA LYS A 372 7.56 -25.36 -5.80
C LYS A 372 6.37 -25.07 -4.88
N TYR A 373 6.39 -23.90 -4.27
CA TYR A 373 5.42 -23.42 -3.29
C TYR A 373 4.09 -23.05 -3.95
N GLY A 374 4.10 -22.43 -5.12
CA GLY A 374 2.90 -22.08 -5.87
C GLY A 374 2.03 -23.31 -6.15
N ARG A 375 2.62 -24.39 -6.70
CA ARG A 375 1.87 -25.61 -6.99
C ARG A 375 1.35 -26.32 -5.74
N VAL A 376 2.18 -26.46 -4.73
CA VAL A 376 1.79 -27.14 -3.47
C VAL A 376 0.77 -26.32 -2.71
N ARG A 377 1.05 -25.03 -2.51
CA ARG A 377 0.15 -24.13 -1.77
C ARG A 377 -1.17 -23.86 -2.47
N GLU A 378 -1.18 -23.81 -3.79
CA GLU A 378 -2.43 -23.64 -4.54
C GLU A 378 -3.31 -24.89 -4.42
N ALA A 379 -2.74 -26.09 -4.44
CA ALA A 379 -3.45 -27.33 -4.20
C ALA A 379 -3.97 -27.41 -2.74
N GLU A 380 -3.11 -27.13 -1.77
CA GLU A 380 -3.47 -27.08 -0.34
C GLU A 380 -4.59 -26.07 -0.08
N SER A 381 -4.48 -24.87 -0.65
CA SER A 381 -5.51 -23.84 -0.56
C SER A 381 -6.82 -24.28 -1.18
N ALA A 382 -6.78 -24.93 -2.37
CA ALA A 382 -7.97 -25.42 -3.04
C ALA A 382 -8.69 -26.53 -2.22
N GLU A 383 -7.93 -27.45 -1.61
CA GLU A 383 -8.47 -28.47 -0.72
C GLU A 383 -9.13 -27.87 0.52
N GLU A 384 -8.48 -26.88 1.14
CA GLU A 384 -9.00 -26.20 2.32
C GLU A 384 -10.27 -25.42 2.00
N ILE A 385 -10.27 -24.66 0.89
CA ILE A 385 -11.43 -23.94 0.37
C ILE A 385 -12.59 -24.90 0.12
N ALA A 386 -12.32 -26.06 -0.54
CA ALA A 386 -13.34 -27.05 -0.81
C ALA A 386 -13.92 -27.69 0.46
N PHE A 387 -13.08 -27.89 1.49
CA PHE A 387 -13.54 -28.38 2.79
C PHE A 387 -14.42 -27.36 3.49
N LEU A 388 -13.96 -26.09 3.59
CA LEU A 388 -14.74 -25.02 4.22
C LEU A 388 -16.06 -24.75 3.49
N ALA A 389 -16.08 -24.82 2.16
CA ALA A 389 -17.28 -24.62 1.35
C ALA A 389 -18.39 -25.64 1.68
N LYS A 390 -18.01 -26.89 2.00
CA LYS A 390 -18.94 -27.97 2.36
C LYS A 390 -19.54 -27.85 3.75
N GLN A 391 -19.01 -26.99 4.63
CA GLN A 391 -19.53 -26.86 5.99
C GLN A 391 -20.95 -26.25 5.98
N PRO A 392 -21.91 -26.85 6.70
CA PRO A 392 -23.33 -26.47 6.59
C PRO A 392 -23.71 -25.27 7.50
N GLY A 393 -22.93 -24.20 7.50
CA GLY A 393 -23.24 -23.05 8.37
C GLY A 393 -22.17 -21.97 8.32
N PRO A 394 -22.22 -21.02 9.27
CA PRO A 394 -21.21 -19.98 9.42
C PRO A 394 -19.83 -20.58 9.65
N VAL A 395 -18.82 -19.98 9.05
CA VAL A 395 -17.42 -20.38 9.21
C VAL A 395 -16.61 -19.14 9.63
N ALA A 396 -15.84 -19.27 10.69
CA ALA A 396 -14.92 -18.22 11.15
C ALA A 396 -13.51 -18.51 10.62
N CYS A 397 -12.94 -17.62 9.81
CA CYS A 397 -11.58 -17.74 9.31
C CYS A 397 -10.69 -16.61 9.82
N GLU A 398 -9.54 -16.95 10.39
CA GLU A 398 -8.49 -15.97 10.63
C GLU A 398 -7.81 -15.59 9.31
N ASN A 399 -7.60 -16.54 8.39
CA ASN A 399 -7.23 -16.26 7.01
C ASN A 399 -8.49 -16.08 6.17
N LEU A 400 -8.94 -14.83 6.05
CA LEU A 400 -10.20 -14.49 5.38
C LEU A 400 -10.21 -14.81 3.88
N THR A 401 -9.05 -15.01 3.22
CA THR A 401 -9.03 -15.42 1.82
C THR A 401 -9.65 -16.79 1.61
N LEU A 402 -9.46 -17.71 2.57
CA LEU A 402 -10.02 -19.07 2.53
C LEU A 402 -11.55 -19.03 2.64
N CYS A 403 -12.09 -18.28 3.61
CA CYS A 403 -13.53 -18.09 3.75
C CYS A 403 -14.14 -17.39 2.53
N TYR A 404 -13.48 -16.35 2.02
CA TYR A 404 -13.94 -15.62 0.84
C TYR A 404 -14.09 -16.58 -0.38
N TRP A 405 -13.04 -17.33 -0.72
CA TRP A 405 -13.10 -18.27 -1.85
C TRP A 405 -13.97 -19.50 -1.58
N ALA A 406 -14.23 -19.86 -0.32
CA ALA A 406 -15.18 -20.88 0.06
C ALA A 406 -16.65 -20.40 -0.04
N GLY A 407 -16.88 -19.13 -0.42
CA GLY A 407 -18.23 -18.56 -0.49
C GLY A 407 -18.89 -18.34 0.88
N LYS A 408 -18.09 -18.28 1.95
CA LYS A 408 -18.56 -18.04 3.31
C LYS A 408 -18.68 -16.56 3.61
N GLY A 409 -19.60 -16.20 4.50
CA GLY A 409 -19.77 -14.83 4.97
C GLY A 409 -18.57 -14.32 5.78
N PHE A 410 -18.47 -13.00 5.91
CA PHE A 410 -17.50 -12.36 6.81
C PHE A 410 -18.11 -12.28 8.23
N GLU A 411 -17.92 -13.32 9.02
CA GLU A 411 -18.56 -13.46 10.34
C GLU A 411 -17.75 -12.76 11.42
N ILE A 412 -16.41 -12.82 11.36
CA ILE A 412 -15.53 -12.36 12.43
C ILE A 412 -14.20 -11.89 11.88
N ASP A 413 -13.70 -10.77 12.38
CA ASP A 413 -12.33 -10.32 12.20
C ASP A 413 -11.54 -10.62 13.50
N PHE A 414 -10.70 -11.62 13.48
CA PHE A 414 -9.94 -12.06 14.67
C PHE A 414 -9.04 -10.97 15.21
N PHE A 415 -8.40 -10.19 14.34
CA PHE A 415 -7.51 -9.11 14.77
C PHE A 415 -8.28 -7.95 15.41
N LEU A 416 -9.30 -7.43 14.72
CA LEU A 416 -10.08 -6.31 15.27
C LEU A 416 -10.93 -6.72 16.47
N LEU A 417 -11.42 -7.96 16.49
CA LEU A 417 -12.09 -8.50 17.67
C LEU A 417 -11.14 -8.50 18.88
N GLY A 418 -9.91 -8.98 18.72
CA GLY A 418 -8.92 -8.95 19.79
C GLY A 418 -8.65 -7.55 20.32
N GLN A 419 -8.58 -6.54 19.43
CA GLN A 419 -8.45 -5.14 19.83
C GLN A 419 -9.69 -4.62 20.56
N LYS A 420 -10.90 -4.96 20.09
CA LYS A 420 -12.16 -4.58 20.75
C LYS A 420 -12.29 -5.21 22.13
N LEU A 421 -11.95 -6.49 22.27
CA LEU A 421 -11.95 -7.21 23.55
C LEU A 421 -10.95 -6.60 24.54
N SER A 422 -9.75 -6.28 24.10
CA SER A 422 -8.69 -5.69 24.94
C SER A 422 -9.07 -4.30 25.48
N LYS A 423 -9.96 -3.59 24.78
CA LYS A 423 -10.48 -2.27 25.16
C LYS A 423 -11.84 -2.35 25.88
N GLY A 424 -12.39 -3.53 26.09
CA GLY A 424 -13.72 -3.71 26.71
C GLY A 424 -14.89 -3.18 25.87
N LEU A 425 -14.71 -3.06 24.56
CA LEU A 425 -15.74 -2.58 23.62
C LEU A 425 -16.74 -3.68 23.24
N ILE A 426 -16.39 -4.94 23.44
CA ILE A 426 -17.24 -6.12 23.26
C ILE A 426 -17.14 -6.98 24.51
N ASP A 427 -18.30 -7.49 24.98
CA ASP A 427 -18.32 -8.48 26.06
C ASP A 427 -17.79 -9.82 25.55
N PRO A 428 -16.70 -10.38 26.13
CA PRO A 428 -16.18 -11.67 25.73
C PRO A 428 -17.19 -12.82 25.83
N ARG A 429 -18.24 -12.69 26.69
CA ARG A 429 -19.32 -13.68 26.83
C ARG A 429 -20.05 -13.91 25.52
N THR A 430 -20.21 -12.88 24.67
CA THR A 430 -20.85 -13.01 23.36
C THR A 430 -20.12 -14.01 22.48
N VAL A 431 -18.80 -13.89 22.39
CA VAL A 431 -17.95 -14.81 21.59
C VAL A 431 -17.92 -16.21 22.22
N ILE A 432 -17.76 -16.27 23.55
CA ILE A 432 -17.75 -17.54 24.30
C ILE A 432 -19.07 -18.29 24.08
N GLN A 433 -20.20 -17.61 24.11
CA GLN A 433 -21.52 -18.23 23.89
C GLN A 433 -21.64 -18.77 22.47
N GLN A 434 -21.17 -18.05 21.44
CA GLN A 434 -21.18 -18.55 20.07
C GLN A 434 -20.31 -19.79 19.90
N VAL A 435 -19.12 -19.82 20.55
CA VAL A 435 -18.23 -20.98 20.52
C VAL A 435 -18.90 -22.18 21.22
N ARG A 436 -19.43 -22.00 22.42
CA ARG A 436 -20.08 -23.06 23.21
C ARG A 436 -21.37 -23.61 22.56
N SER A 437 -22.11 -22.74 21.88
CA SER A 437 -23.33 -23.16 21.15
C SER A 437 -23.05 -23.82 19.80
N HIS A 438 -21.78 -24.00 19.44
CA HIS A 438 -21.36 -24.51 18.13
C HIS A 438 -21.96 -23.68 16.97
N TYR A 439 -22.07 -22.36 17.14
CA TYR A 439 -22.59 -21.45 16.11
C TYR A 439 -21.79 -21.58 14.80
N TYR A 440 -20.46 -21.71 14.92
CA TYR A 440 -19.59 -21.91 13.76
C TYR A 440 -19.52 -23.39 13.39
N ALA A 441 -19.85 -23.70 12.13
CA ALA A 441 -19.69 -25.06 11.60
C ALA A 441 -18.21 -25.44 11.43
N ALA A 442 -17.31 -24.45 11.28
CA ALA A 442 -15.87 -24.61 11.37
C ALA A 442 -15.19 -23.30 11.80
N ILE A 443 -14.02 -23.43 12.41
CA ILE A 443 -13.13 -22.31 12.77
C ILE A 443 -11.77 -22.60 12.15
N GLN A 444 -11.25 -21.67 11.33
CA GLN A 444 -9.90 -21.75 10.78
C GLN A 444 -9.00 -20.74 11.50
N THR A 445 -7.84 -21.20 11.99
CA THR A 445 -6.80 -20.38 12.62
C THR A 445 -5.48 -20.50 11.86
N ASN A 446 -4.62 -19.48 11.95
CA ASN A 446 -3.31 -19.50 11.27
C ASN A 446 -2.32 -20.43 11.97
N GLU A 447 -2.45 -20.62 13.29
CA GLU A 447 -1.59 -21.53 14.06
C GLU A 447 -2.13 -22.96 14.01
N ILE A 448 -1.22 -23.93 13.88
CA ILE A 448 -1.54 -25.37 13.77
C ILE A 448 -2.09 -25.99 15.05
N ASP A 449 -1.91 -25.31 16.20
CA ASP A 449 -2.45 -25.75 17.50
C ASP A 449 -3.90 -25.33 17.72
N GLY A 450 -4.52 -24.71 16.72
CA GLY A 450 -5.91 -24.26 16.76
C GLY A 450 -6.17 -22.98 17.54
N LYS A 451 -5.10 -22.28 17.91
CA LYS A 451 -5.20 -20.99 18.59
C LYS A 451 -4.94 -19.83 17.64
N SER A 452 -5.44 -18.66 17.99
CA SER A 452 -5.12 -17.41 17.29
C SER A 452 -4.33 -16.48 18.21
N VAL A 453 -3.21 -15.97 17.71
CA VAL A 453 -2.41 -14.95 18.40
C VAL A 453 -3.17 -13.62 18.57
N ASN A 454 -4.24 -13.44 17.81
CA ASN A 454 -5.07 -12.24 17.85
C ASN A 454 -6.15 -12.28 18.93
N LEU A 455 -6.45 -13.46 19.50
CA LEU A 455 -7.50 -13.63 20.51
C LEU A 455 -6.91 -13.83 21.91
N PRO A 456 -7.64 -13.37 22.96
CA PRO A 456 -7.27 -13.64 24.36
C PRO A 456 -7.24 -15.14 24.68
N LEU A 457 -6.43 -15.50 25.69
CA LEU A 457 -6.23 -16.91 26.09
C LEU A 457 -7.54 -17.61 26.50
N ASN A 458 -8.47 -16.92 27.16
CA ASN A 458 -9.76 -17.49 27.54
C ASN A 458 -10.62 -17.87 26.34
N ILE A 459 -10.63 -17.04 25.27
CA ILE A 459 -11.35 -17.35 24.02
C ILE A 459 -10.67 -18.53 23.30
N ASN A 460 -9.34 -18.52 23.19
CA ASN A 460 -8.60 -19.63 22.60
C ASN A 460 -8.86 -20.95 23.31
N ARG A 461 -8.95 -20.93 24.67
CA ARG A 461 -9.28 -22.12 25.45
C ARG A 461 -10.70 -22.61 25.12
N GLU A 462 -11.69 -21.73 25.09
CA GLU A 462 -13.05 -22.11 24.71
C GLU A 462 -13.13 -22.73 23.32
N ILE A 463 -12.37 -22.20 22.36
CA ILE A 463 -12.29 -22.79 21.01
C ILE A 463 -11.72 -24.21 21.10
N THR A 464 -10.57 -24.42 21.72
CA THR A 464 -9.93 -25.74 21.79
C THR A 464 -10.69 -26.76 22.66
N ASP A 465 -11.49 -26.29 23.64
CA ASP A 465 -12.29 -27.18 24.48
C ASP A 465 -13.58 -27.66 23.76
N ASN A 466 -14.19 -26.82 22.92
CA ASN A 466 -15.46 -27.11 22.26
C ASN A 466 -15.29 -27.61 20.82
N TYR A 467 -14.13 -27.41 20.19
CA TYR A 467 -13.85 -27.80 18.82
C TYR A 467 -12.64 -28.72 18.75
N GLU A 468 -12.59 -29.63 17.77
CA GLU A 468 -11.47 -30.50 17.51
C GLU A 468 -10.81 -30.20 16.17
N THR A 469 -9.49 -30.25 16.12
CA THR A 469 -8.72 -30.01 14.90
C THR A 469 -8.85 -31.20 13.95
N VAL A 470 -9.32 -30.94 12.73
CA VAL A 470 -9.49 -31.97 11.69
C VAL A 470 -8.51 -31.81 10.53
N ARG A 471 -7.92 -30.64 10.36
CA ARG A 471 -6.92 -30.34 9.32
C ARG A 471 -5.88 -29.37 9.83
N THR A 472 -4.64 -29.47 9.33
CA THR A 472 -3.51 -28.61 9.71
C THR A 472 -2.68 -28.14 8.52
N THR A 473 -3.25 -28.10 7.31
CA THR A 473 -2.53 -27.84 6.06
C THR A 473 -2.22 -26.34 5.88
N MET A 474 -3.22 -25.48 6.12
CA MET A 474 -3.12 -24.02 6.00
C MET A 474 -3.40 -23.34 7.36
N GLY A 475 -2.69 -23.75 8.42
CA GLY A 475 -3.06 -23.49 9.79
C GLY A 475 -3.93 -24.62 10.33
N ALA A 476 -4.79 -24.40 11.33
CA ALA A 476 -5.71 -25.43 11.81
C ALA A 476 -7.16 -25.14 11.36
N VAL A 477 -7.87 -26.18 10.94
CA VAL A 477 -9.32 -26.14 10.81
C VAL A 477 -9.94 -27.02 11.89
N LEU A 478 -10.80 -26.40 12.68
CA LEU A 478 -11.48 -27.02 13.80
C LEU A 478 -12.98 -27.15 13.48
N VAL A 479 -13.58 -28.26 13.88
CA VAL A 479 -15.03 -28.49 13.79
C VAL A 479 -15.59 -28.78 15.20
N PRO A 480 -16.89 -28.56 15.45
CA PRO A 480 -17.51 -28.88 16.73
C PRO A 480 -17.22 -30.30 17.17
N ARG A 481 -16.81 -30.48 18.43
CA ARG A 481 -16.65 -31.82 19.01
C ARG A 481 -18.02 -32.52 19.03
N ARG A 482 -18.05 -33.77 18.57
CA ARG A 482 -19.24 -34.62 18.75
C ARG A 482 -19.40 -34.89 20.24
N GLN A 483 -20.54 -34.50 20.80
CA GLN A 483 -20.94 -34.85 22.16
C GLN A 483 -21.26 -36.34 22.25
#